data_844f65b9bcd155d8c38df973842c8787
#
_entry.id   844f65b9bcd155d8c38df973842c8787
#
_cell.length_a   1.000
_cell.length_b   1.000
_cell.length_c   1.000
_cell.angle_alpha   90.00
_cell.angle_beta   90.00
_cell.angle_gamma   90.00
#
_symmetry.space_group_name_H-M   'P 1'
#
loop_
_entity.id
_entity.type
_entity.pdbx_description
1 polymer ?
#
loop_
_entity_poly.entity_id
_entity_poly.type
_entity_poly.pdbx_seq_one_letter_code
_entity_poly.pdbx_strand_id
1 'polypeptide(L)'
;WGVTKRMVNYWCAMGKICGAEKEGIRWKIPMNAERPDRYGEGPALVDYVVRITGKKVGVGIQSFEEIRSTGAFYVDKTSFISQWWENEHDVTLITRPRRFGKTLNLSMIECFFSQKYAGREDLFDGLKIWENQMYHQLQGTYPVIFLSLAGIKEDTYESAFRSLCFEIKYMVDNIKAGLDMKHFSEEERSQLARISWDMDENVAVKSLKLLTQLLYRYYGKKPIILLDEYDTPMQEAYFHGYWDRMAAFMRGFLNNTFKTNPLLEKALMTG
;
A
#
# COMPACT_ATOMS: atom_id res chain seq x y z
N TRP A 1 -17.37 -11.41 32.09
CA TRP A 1 -17.15 -11.78 30.70
C TRP A 1 -15.69 -11.55 30.22
N GLY A 2 -14.82 -10.88 31.00
CA GLY A 2 -13.41 -10.67 30.64
C GLY A 2 -13.22 -9.79 29.39
N VAL A 3 -14.14 -8.88 29.12
CA VAL A 3 -14.11 -7.97 27.96
C VAL A 3 -14.10 -6.50 28.40
N THR A 4 -13.65 -5.60 27.53
CA THR A 4 -13.59 -4.16 27.85
C THR A 4 -14.99 -3.54 27.89
N LYS A 5 -15.16 -2.48 28.70
CA LYS A 5 -16.39 -1.68 28.77
C LYS A 5 -16.82 -1.18 27.38
N ARG A 6 -15.85 -0.84 26.51
CA ARG A 6 -16.11 -0.39 25.14
C ARG A 6 -16.79 -1.49 24.30
N MET A 7 -16.36 -2.74 24.46
CA MET A 7 -16.97 -3.88 23.75
C MET A 7 -18.38 -4.17 24.23
N VAL A 8 -18.62 -4.09 25.54
CA VAL A 8 -19.98 -4.25 26.11
C VAL A 8 -20.92 -3.17 25.59
N ASN A 9 -20.48 -1.91 25.62
CA ASN A 9 -21.28 -0.79 25.07
C ASN A 9 -21.60 -0.98 23.58
N TYR A 10 -20.63 -1.48 22.81
CA TYR A 10 -20.84 -1.80 21.39
C TYR A 10 -21.90 -2.90 21.21
N TRP A 11 -21.82 -3.99 21.97
CA TRP A 11 -22.78 -5.08 21.90
C TRP A 11 -24.20 -4.65 22.27
N CYS A 12 -24.34 -3.79 23.31
CA CYS A 12 -25.63 -3.22 23.71
C CYS A 12 -26.18 -2.32 22.60
N ALA A 13 -25.36 -1.43 22.03
CA ALA A 13 -25.78 -0.52 20.97
C ALA A 13 -26.20 -1.27 19.68
N MET A 14 -25.63 -2.45 19.46
CA MET A 14 -25.96 -3.31 18.31
C MET A 14 -27.08 -4.32 18.61
N GLY A 15 -27.72 -4.23 19.80
CA GLY A 15 -28.80 -5.15 20.20
C GLY A 15 -28.34 -6.60 20.42
N LYS A 16 -27.05 -6.85 20.56
CA LYS A 16 -26.48 -8.19 20.73
C LYS A 16 -26.61 -8.75 22.14
N ILE A 17 -26.98 -7.93 23.11
CA ILE A 17 -27.28 -8.35 24.49
C ILE A 17 -28.78 -8.27 24.68
N CYS A 18 -29.42 -9.43 24.77
CA CYS A 18 -30.84 -9.52 24.95
C CYS A 18 -31.28 -8.87 26.27
N GLY A 19 -32.31 -8.04 26.23
CA GLY A 19 -32.84 -7.33 27.40
C GLY A 19 -31.97 -6.17 27.91
N ALA A 20 -30.93 -5.75 27.17
CA ALA A 20 -30.17 -4.56 27.52
C ALA A 20 -30.97 -3.30 27.19
N GLU A 21 -31.20 -2.45 28.18
CA GLU A 21 -31.92 -1.17 28.05
C GLU A 21 -30.99 0.00 28.30
N LYS A 22 -31.22 1.11 27.58
CA LYS A 22 -30.39 2.31 27.71
C LYS A 22 -31.04 3.30 28.69
N GLU A 23 -30.37 3.57 29.80
CA GLU A 23 -30.75 4.61 30.75
C GLU A 23 -29.77 5.79 30.72
N GLY A 24 -30.11 6.87 30.01
CA GLY A 24 -29.23 8.00 29.80
C GLY A 24 -27.97 7.61 29.04
N ILE A 25 -26.79 7.77 29.67
CA ILE A 25 -25.47 7.42 29.10
C ILE A 25 -25.02 5.99 29.45
N ARG A 26 -25.81 5.24 30.21
CA ARG A 26 -25.45 3.90 30.71
C ARG A 26 -26.39 2.85 30.14
N TRP A 27 -25.90 1.62 30.08
CA TRP A 27 -26.67 0.44 29.72
C TRP A 27 -26.98 -0.37 30.98
N LYS A 28 -28.24 -0.74 31.15
CA LYS A 28 -28.70 -1.69 32.13
C LYS A 28 -28.78 -3.06 31.47
N ILE A 29 -27.99 -3.99 31.97
CA ILE A 29 -27.84 -5.32 31.39
C ILE A 29 -28.44 -6.32 32.39
N PRO A 30 -29.32 -7.24 31.95
CA PRO A 30 -29.86 -8.27 32.84
C PRO A 30 -28.74 -9.14 33.44
N MET A 31 -28.87 -9.55 34.69
CA MET A 31 -27.88 -10.39 35.37
C MET A 31 -27.71 -11.76 34.73
N ASN A 32 -28.76 -12.25 34.08
CA ASN A 32 -28.77 -13.52 33.31
C ASN A 32 -28.45 -13.34 31.82
N ALA A 33 -28.01 -12.15 31.43
CA ALA A 33 -27.65 -11.94 30.02
C ALA A 33 -26.48 -12.82 29.62
N GLU A 34 -26.65 -13.54 28.55
CA GLU A 34 -25.57 -14.34 27.95
C GLU A 34 -24.55 -13.42 27.29
N ARG A 35 -23.28 -13.81 27.38
CA ARG A 35 -22.20 -13.13 26.67
C ARG A 35 -22.41 -13.34 25.16
N PRO A 36 -22.55 -12.28 24.37
CA PRO A 36 -22.54 -12.45 22.93
C PRO A 36 -21.20 -13.08 22.50
N ASP A 37 -21.24 -14.08 21.65
CA ASP A 37 -20.03 -14.59 21.06
C ASP A 37 -19.26 -13.48 20.39
N ARG A 38 -17.92 -13.53 20.46
CA ARG A 38 -17.04 -12.50 19.87
C ARG A 38 -17.34 -12.25 18.40
N TYR A 39 -17.91 -13.26 17.77
CA TYR A 39 -18.49 -13.26 16.44
C TYR A 39 -19.87 -13.86 16.65
N GLY A 40 -20.90 -13.03 16.87
CA GLY A 40 -22.25 -13.57 16.91
C GLY A 40 -22.44 -14.48 15.72
N GLU A 41 -23.11 -15.62 15.87
CA GLU A 41 -23.48 -16.58 14.81
C GLU A 41 -24.48 -16.02 13.79
N GLY A 42 -24.34 -14.76 13.40
CA GLY A 42 -24.80 -14.35 12.09
C GLY A 42 -23.76 -14.91 11.09
N PRO A 43 -24.18 -15.34 9.90
CA PRO A 43 -23.20 -15.74 8.89
C PRO A 43 -22.12 -14.66 8.85
N ALA A 44 -20.86 -15.05 9.02
CA ALA A 44 -19.76 -14.10 8.97
C ALA A 44 -19.97 -13.23 7.75
N LEU A 45 -19.62 -11.94 7.79
CA LEU A 45 -19.82 -11.05 6.63
C LEU A 45 -19.38 -11.72 5.31
N VAL A 46 -18.38 -12.58 5.40
CA VAL A 46 -17.88 -13.47 4.35
C VAL A 46 -19.00 -14.38 3.81
N ASP A 47 -19.71 -15.11 4.69
CA ASP A 47 -20.76 -16.04 4.28
C ASP A 47 -21.97 -15.30 3.68
N TYR A 48 -22.28 -14.11 4.23
CA TYR A 48 -23.32 -13.23 3.70
C TYR A 48 -22.98 -12.75 2.29
N VAL A 49 -21.73 -12.29 2.06
CA VAL A 49 -21.25 -11.86 0.74
C VAL A 49 -21.25 -13.01 -0.24
N VAL A 50 -20.75 -14.19 0.15
CA VAL A 50 -20.75 -15.39 -0.69
C VAL A 50 -22.18 -15.80 -1.06
N ARG A 51 -23.11 -15.75 -0.10
CA ARG A 51 -24.52 -16.11 -0.31
C ARG A 51 -25.23 -15.20 -1.30
N ILE A 52 -24.95 -13.87 -1.26
CA ILE A 52 -25.63 -12.90 -2.14
C ILE A 52 -24.95 -12.81 -3.51
N THR A 53 -23.63 -12.84 -3.55
CA THR A 53 -22.89 -12.57 -4.78
C THR A 53 -22.41 -13.83 -5.50
N GLY A 54 -22.40 -14.99 -4.82
CA GLY A 54 -21.79 -16.22 -5.31
C GLY A 54 -20.25 -16.15 -5.38
N LYS A 55 -19.63 -15.02 -4.98
CA LYS A 55 -18.19 -14.77 -5.07
C LYS A 55 -17.50 -15.08 -3.75
N LYS A 56 -16.32 -15.68 -3.82
CA LYS A 56 -15.46 -15.88 -2.65
C LYS A 56 -14.92 -14.55 -2.16
N VAL A 57 -14.82 -14.38 -0.83
CA VAL A 57 -14.17 -13.23 -0.22
C VAL A 57 -12.69 -13.55 -0.03
N GLY A 58 -11.82 -12.80 -0.67
CA GLY A 58 -10.37 -12.94 -0.53
C GLY A 58 -9.87 -12.29 0.76
N VAL A 59 -9.99 -13.00 1.90
CA VAL A 59 -9.48 -12.51 3.18
C VAL A 59 -7.95 -12.54 3.15
N GLY A 60 -7.33 -11.35 3.33
CA GLY A 60 -5.87 -11.22 3.38
C GLY A 60 -5.21 -11.03 2.02
N ILE A 61 -5.93 -11.07 0.90
CA ILE A 61 -5.36 -10.77 -0.42
C ILE A 61 -5.00 -9.27 -0.46
N GLN A 62 -3.76 -8.99 -0.83
CA GLN A 62 -3.20 -7.63 -0.96
C GLN A 62 -2.97 -7.23 -2.41
N SER A 63 -3.04 -8.18 -3.34
CA SER A 63 -2.87 -7.96 -4.77
C SER A 63 -4.21 -7.72 -5.46
N PHE A 64 -4.33 -6.58 -6.14
CA PHE A 64 -5.50 -6.26 -6.95
C PHE A 64 -5.62 -7.22 -8.15
N GLU A 65 -4.49 -7.54 -8.79
CA GLU A 65 -4.45 -8.52 -9.87
C GLU A 65 -4.99 -9.88 -9.42
N GLU A 66 -4.57 -10.37 -8.26
CA GLU A 66 -5.03 -11.65 -7.72
C GLU A 66 -6.55 -11.65 -7.47
N ILE A 67 -7.09 -10.57 -6.85
CA ILE A 67 -8.54 -10.44 -6.62
C ILE A 67 -9.31 -10.49 -7.94
N ARG A 68 -8.84 -9.77 -8.95
CA ARG A 68 -9.53 -9.69 -10.24
C ARG A 68 -9.41 -10.97 -11.04
N SER A 69 -8.24 -11.57 -11.08
CA SER A 69 -7.98 -12.80 -11.83
C SER A 69 -8.68 -14.03 -11.23
N THR A 70 -8.86 -14.07 -9.90
CA THR A 70 -9.58 -15.15 -9.23
C THR A 70 -11.09 -14.94 -9.19
N GLY A 71 -11.59 -13.78 -9.62
CA GLY A 71 -13.00 -13.42 -9.54
C GLY A 71 -13.52 -13.26 -8.12
N ALA A 72 -12.64 -13.06 -7.13
CA ALA A 72 -13.02 -12.82 -5.75
C ALA A 72 -13.89 -11.54 -5.61
N PHE A 73 -14.67 -11.49 -4.54
CA PHE A 73 -15.48 -10.30 -4.26
C PHE A 73 -14.58 -9.08 -4.01
N TYR A 74 -14.79 -8.05 -4.79
CA TYR A 74 -14.10 -6.77 -4.67
C TYR A 74 -15.11 -5.64 -4.47
N VAL A 75 -14.91 -4.82 -3.43
CA VAL A 75 -15.62 -3.56 -3.27
C VAL A 75 -14.95 -2.54 -4.16
N ASP A 76 -15.63 -2.09 -5.19
CA ASP A 76 -15.07 -1.17 -6.18
C ASP A 76 -14.66 0.16 -5.53
N LYS A 77 -13.36 0.41 -5.56
CA LYS A 77 -12.73 1.66 -5.13
C LYS A 77 -12.00 2.37 -6.27
N THR A 78 -12.24 1.97 -7.50
CA THR A 78 -11.51 2.50 -8.67
C THR A 78 -11.75 3.98 -8.94
N SER A 79 -12.82 4.57 -8.39
CA SER A 79 -12.99 6.04 -8.39
C SER A 79 -11.84 6.76 -7.69
N PHE A 80 -11.09 6.09 -6.83
CA PHE A 80 -9.89 6.64 -6.22
C PHE A 80 -8.79 6.94 -7.25
N ILE A 81 -8.71 6.15 -8.33
CA ILE A 81 -7.74 6.37 -9.42
C ILE A 81 -7.95 7.75 -10.04
N SER A 82 -9.20 8.05 -10.44
CA SER A 82 -9.52 9.35 -11.05
C SER A 82 -9.30 10.51 -10.07
N GLN A 83 -9.81 10.39 -8.85
CA GLN A 83 -9.65 11.43 -7.82
C GLN A 83 -8.19 11.72 -7.49
N TRP A 84 -7.36 10.70 -7.41
CA TRP A 84 -5.93 10.86 -7.15
C TRP A 84 -5.20 11.43 -8.35
N TRP A 85 -5.55 10.98 -9.56
CA TRP A 85 -4.91 11.43 -10.80
C TRP A 85 -5.19 12.90 -11.11
N GLU A 86 -6.44 13.32 -10.94
CA GLU A 86 -6.89 14.69 -11.20
C GLU A 86 -6.47 15.70 -10.10
N ASN A 87 -6.04 15.19 -8.95
CA ASN A 87 -5.55 16.05 -7.88
C ASN A 87 -4.22 16.71 -8.28
N GLU A 88 -4.08 18.00 -8.02
CA GLU A 88 -2.88 18.80 -8.33
C GLU A 88 -1.67 18.48 -7.45
N HIS A 89 -1.81 17.61 -6.44
CA HIS A 89 -0.72 17.28 -5.52
C HIS A 89 0.25 16.26 -6.13
N ASP A 90 1.54 16.60 -6.16
CA ASP A 90 2.60 15.70 -6.60
C ASP A 90 2.76 14.49 -5.67
N VAL A 91 2.57 14.69 -4.36
CA VAL A 91 2.71 13.65 -3.33
C VAL A 91 1.46 13.58 -2.47
N THR A 92 0.83 12.43 -2.41
CA THR A 92 -0.34 12.14 -1.57
C THR A 92 0.03 11.14 -0.49
N LEU A 93 -0.34 11.45 0.76
CA LEU A 93 -0.18 10.54 1.90
C LEU A 93 -1.55 10.06 2.38
N ILE A 94 -1.71 8.74 2.47
CA ILE A 94 -2.90 8.10 3.05
C ILE A 94 -2.54 7.48 4.39
N THR A 95 -3.03 8.10 5.46
CA THR A 95 -2.96 7.58 6.82
C THR A 95 -4.29 6.92 7.18
N ARG A 96 -4.31 5.60 7.25
CA ARG A 96 -5.49 4.84 7.67
C ARG A 96 -5.06 3.69 8.58
N PRO A 97 -5.90 3.27 9.52
CA PRO A 97 -5.60 2.11 10.35
C PRO A 97 -5.27 0.86 9.53
N ARG A 98 -4.60 -0.11 10.16
CA ARG A 98 -4.37 -1.42 9.55
C ARG A 98 -5.69 -2.06 9.10
N ARG A 99 -5.66 -2.86 8.01
CA ARG A 99 -6.80 -3.57 7.41
C ARG A 99 -7.83 -2.68 6.68
N PHE A 100 -7.51 -1.42 6.38
CA PHE A 100 -8.35 -0.54 5.56
C PHE A 100 -8.07 -0.65 4.05
N GLY A 101 -7.27 -1.62 3.64
CA GLY A 101 -6.99 -1.89 2.22
C GLY A 101 -5.99 -0.91 1.59
N LYS A 102 -5.06 -0.31 2.36
CA LYS A 102 -4.03 0.61 1.86
C LYS A 102 -3.18 -0.05 0.77
N THR A 103 -2.55 -1.17 1.09
CA THR A 103 -1.72 -1.97 0.16
C THR A 103 -2.51 -2.40 -1.08
N LEU A 104 -3.76 -2.82 -0.92
CA LEU A 104 -4.62 -3.20 -2.04
C LEU A 104 -4.90 -2.01 -2.97
N ASN A 105 -5.13 -0.81 -2.43
CA ASN A 105 -5.32 0.39 -3.23
C ASN A 105 -4.02 0.79 -3.96
N LEU A 106 -2.85 0.64 -3.34
CA LEU A 106 -1.55 0.83 -4.02
C LEU A 106 -1.36 -0.19 -5.16
N SER A 107 -1.67 -1.46 -4.90
CA SER A 107 -1.64 -2.50 -5.94
C SER A 107 -2.60 -2.21 -7.09
N MET A 108 -3.79 -1.67 -6.81
CA MET A 108 -4.74 -1.23 -7.82
C MET A 108 -4.16 -0.09 -8.69
N ILE A 109 -3.52 0.90 -8.07
CA ILE A 109 -2.86 2.01 -8.77
C ILE A 109 -1.70 1.49 -9.61
N GLU A 110 -0.89 0.55 -9.10
CA GLU A 110 0.17 -0.11 -9.87
C GLU A 110 -0.40 -0.82 -11.10
N CYS A 111 -1.42 -1.67 -10.93
CA CYS A 111 -2.07 -2.38 -12.03
C CYS A 111 -2.66 -1.43 -13.07
N PHE A 112 -3.12 -0.25 -12.65
CA PHE A 112 -3.70 0.71 -13.57
C PHE A 112 -2.65 1.46 -14.38
N PHE A 113 -1.62 2.00 -13.74
CA PHE A 113 -0.67 2.87 -14.44
C PHE A 113 0.55 2.16 -14.99
N SER A 114 1.00 1.07 -14.34
CA SER A 114 2.29 0.46 -14.68
C SER A 114 2.30 -0.19 -16.05
N GLN A 115 3.33 0.11 -16.84
CA GLN A 115 3.61 -0.55 -18.13
C GLN A 115 3.79 -2.06 -18.01
N LYS A 116 4.12 -2.58 -16.81
CA LYS A 116 4.10 -4.01 -16.50
C LYS A 116 2.73 -4.64 -16.79
N TYR A 117 1.67 -3.86 -16.65
CA TYR A 117 0.28 -4.26 -16.85
C TYR A 117 -0.33 -3.71 -18.14
N ALA A 118 0.48 -3.26 -19.10
CA ALA A 118 -0.01 -2.85 -20.40
C ALA A 118 -0.76 -4.00 -21.07
N GLY A 119 -1.98 -3.71 -21.57
CA GLY A 119 -2.85 -4.73 -22.17
C GLY A 119 -3.63 -5.59 -21.16
N ARG A 120 -3.54 -5.31 -19.85
CA ARG A 120 -4.33 -5.95 -18.79
C ARG A 120 -5.59 -5.14 -18.43
N GLU A 121 -6.29 -4.70 -19.47
CA GLU A 121 -7.56 -3.97 -19.34
C GLU A 121 -8.64 -4.82 -18.64
N ASP A 122 -8.56 -6.14 -18.82
CA ASP A 122 -9.41 -7.15 -18.20
C ASP A 122 -9.53 -6.98 -16.68
N LEU A 123 -8.48 -6.47 -16.02
CA LEU A 123 -8.50 -6.22 -14.59
C LEU A 123 -9.51 -5.14 -14.17
N PHE A 124 -9.91 -4.26 -15.07
CA PHE A 124 -10.80 -3.13 -14.78
C PHE A 124 -12.20 -3.28 -15.37
N ASP A 125 -12.46 -4.37 -16.08
CA ASP A 125 -13.78 -4.65 -16.67
C ASP A 125 -14.88 -4.61 -15.63
N GLY A 126 -15.95 -3.85 -15.94
CA GLY A 126 -17.10 -3.69 -15.08
C GLY A 126 -16.87 -2.87 -13.82
N LEU A 127 -15.72 -2.18 -13.69
CA LEU A 127 -15.41 -1.26 -12.60
C LEU A 127 -15.63 0.20 -13.04
N LYS A 128 -15.90 1.04 -12.06
CA LYS A 128 -16.31 2.44 -12.25
C LYS A 128 -15.32 3.27 -13.05
N ILE A 129 -14.02 3.06 -12.86
CA ILE A 129 -12.97 3.77 -13.63
C ILE A 129 -13.10 3.52 -15.14
N TRP A 130 -13.61 2.35 -15.52
CA TRP A 130 -13.74 1.93 -16.92
C TRP A 130 -14.98 2.51 -17.61
N GLU A 131 -15.89 3.16 -16.88
CA GLU A 131 -17.03 3.87 -17.48
C GLU A 131 -16.60 5.14 -18.26
N ASN A 132 -15.42 5.68 -17.96
CA ASN A 132 -14.90 6.87 -18.63
C ASN A 132 -13.75 6.52 -19.58
N GLN A 133 -13.99 6.67 -20.87
CA GLN A 133 -13.05 6.36 -21.95
C GLN A 133 -11.69 7.07 -21.85
N MET A 134 -11.63 8.24 -21.21
CA MET A 134 -10.38 8.99 -21.03
C MET A 134 -9.35 8.16 -20.25
N TYR A 135 -9.78 7.34 -19.29
CA TYR A 135 -8.88 6.52 -18.47
C TYR A 135 -8.37 5.28 -19.18
N HIS A 136 -9.04 4.79 -20.24
CA HIS A 136 -8.56 3.67 -21.05
C HIS A 136 -7.17 3.97 -21.68
N GLN A 137 -6.95 5.23 -22.09
CA GLN A 137 -5.69 5.65 -22.70
C GLN A 137 -4.53 5.79 -21.70
N LEU A 138 -4.83 5.83 -20.39
CA LEU A 138 -3.82 5.95 -19.34
C LEU A 138 -3.37 4.59 -18.81
N GLN A 139 -4.21 3.55 -18.97
CA GLN A 139 -3.91 2.23 -18.45
C GLN A 139 -2.62 1.68 -19.05
N GLY A 140 -1.72 1.22 -18.17
CA GLY A 140 -0.48 0.57 -18.57
C GLY A 140 0.55 1.48 -19.26
N THR A 141 0.48 2.81 -19.05
CA THR A 141 1.33 3.75 -19.84
C THR A 141 2.43 4.45 -19.04
N TYR A 142 2.52 4.28 -17.73
CA TYR A 142 3.54 4.91 -16.90
C TYR A 142 4.55 3.92 -16.35
N PRO A 143 5.83 4.29 -16.23
CA PRO A 143 6.75 3.56 -15.38
C PRO A 143 6.33 3.75 -13.91
N VAL A 144 6.26 2.67 -13.15
CA VAL A 144 5.88 2.69 -11.73
C VAL A 144 6.98 2.07 -10.90
N ILE A 145 7.37 2.77 -9.84
CA ILE A 145 8.28 2.30 -8.80
C ILE A 145 7.42 1.96 -7.59
N PHE A 146 7.31 0.68 -7.24
CA PHE A 146 6.59 0.21 -6.05
C PHE A 146 7.58 -0.31 -5.01
N LEU A 147 7.62 0.34 -3.84
CA LEU A 147 8.46 -0.07 -2.72
C LEU A 147 7.59 -0.23 -1.47
N SER A 148 7.66 -1.39 -0.83
CA SER A 148 7.02 -1.64 0.47
C SER A 148 8.07 -1.73 1.55
N LEU A 149 7.86 -1.01 2.65
CA LEU A 149 8.70 -1.07 3.85
C LEU A 149 8.06 -1.87 4.98
N ALA A 150 6.96 -2.58 4.70
CA ALA A 150 6.17 -3.35 5.67
C ALA A 150 6.97 -4.46 6.37
N GLY A 151 7.99 -4.98 5.69
CA GLY A 151 8.85 -6.07 6.19
C GLY A 151 9.97 -5.61 7.14
N ILE A 152 10.22 -4.30 7.26
CA ILE A 152 11.36 -3.79 8.03
C ILE A 152 10.97 -3.68 9.52
N LYS A 153 11.22 -4.76 10.25
CA LYS A 153 10.87 -4.92 11.67
C LYS A 153 12.07 -5.47 12.43
N GLU A 154 13.01 -4.58 12.70
CA GLU A 154 14.33 -4.95 13.20
C GLU A 154 14.64 -4.24 14.52
N ASP A 155 15.43 -4.90 15.36
CA ASP A 155 15.76 -4.42 16.70
C ASP A 155 16.92 -3.41 16.72
N THR A 156 17.67 -3.28 15.61
CA THR A 156 18.81 -2.38 15.50
C THR A 156 18.78 -1.61 14.18
N TYR A 157 19.38 -0.42 14.20
CA TYR A 157 19.50 0.39 12.99
C TYR A 157 20.25 -0.33 11.86
N GLU A 158 21.33 -1.01 12.18
CA GLU A 158 22.18 -1.73 11.21
C GLU A 158 21.39 -2.84 10.49
N SER A 159 20.57 -3.59 11.23
CA SER A 159 19.67 -4.61 10.65
C SER A 159 18.58 -3.96 9.82
N ALA A 160 17.91 -2.91 10.34
CA ALA A 160 16.87 -2.19 9.63
C ALA A 160 17.38 -1.56 8.32
N PHE A 161 18.55 -0.96 8.34
CA PHE A 161 19.17 -0.40 7.15
C PHE A 161 19.53 -1.49 6.13
N ARG A 162 20.06 -2.64 6.58
CA ARG A 162 20.33 -3.78 5.70
C ARG A 162 19.04 -4.35 5.06
N SER A 163 17.99 -4.50 5.84
CA SER A 163 16.68 -4.92 5.33
C SER A 163 16.13 -3.91 4.31
N LEU A 164 16.31 -2.62 4.56
CA LEU A 164 15.94 -1.57 3.61
C LEU A 164 16.75 -1.65 2.31
N CYS A 165 18.06 -1.86 2.39
CA CYS A 165 18.91 -2.08 1.20
C CYS A 165 18.42 -3.29 0.39
N PHE A 166 18.00 -4.36 1.09
CA PHE A 166 17.44 -5.55 0.45
C PHE A 166 16.16 -5.21 -0.33
N GLU A 167 15.20 -4.54 0.28
CA GLU A 167 13.94 -4.19 -0.38
C GLU A 167 14.17 -3.26 -1.59
N ILE A 168 15.04 -2.25 -1.45
CA ILE A 168 15.39 -1.36 -2.56
C ILE A 168 16.04 -2.16 -3.69
N LYS A 169 17.01 -3.01 -3.38
CA LYS A 169 17.71 -3.81 -4.40
C LYS A 169 16.77 -4.78 -5.09
N TYR A 170 15.92 -5.47 -4.34
CA TYR A 170 14.93 -6.41 -4.88
C TYR A 170 13.97 -5.68 -5.85
N MET A 171 13.46 -4.52 -5.46
CA MET A 171 12.61 -3.68 -6.32
C MET A 171 13.34 -3.27 -7.60
N VAL A 172 14.60 -2.81 -7.49
CA VAL A 172 15.43 -2.41 -8.65
C VAL A 172 15.67 -3.59 -9.59
N ASP A 173 15.95 -4.78 -9.07
CA ASP A 173 16.17 -5.97 -9.92
C ASP A 173 14.90 -6.38 -10.67
N ASN A 174 13.75 -6.31 -10.01
CA ASN A 174 12.46 -6.55 -10.67
C ASN A 174 12.18 -5.55 -11.81
N ILE A 175 12.49 -4.28 -11.60
CA ILE A 175 12.35 -3.26 -12.65
C ILE A 175 13.34 -3.51 -13.78
N LYS A 176 14.60 -3.82 -13.47
CA LYS A 176 15.65 -4.12 -14.48
C LYS A 176 15.29 -5.29 -15.38
N ALA A 177 14.60 -6.31 -14.85
CA ALA A 177 14.18 -7.47 -15.62
C ALA A 177 13.26 -7.11 -16.81
N GLY A 178 12.57 -5.97 -16.74
CA GLY A 178 11.72 -5.45 -17.81
C GLY A 178 12.41 -4.44 -18.73
N LEU A 179 13.71 -4.12 -18.53
CA LEU A 179 14.44 -3.10 -19.27
C LEU A 179 15.50 -3.72 -20.20
N ASP A 180 15.61 -3.20 -21.42
CA ASP A 180 16.79 -3.50 -22.24
C ASP A 180 17.98 -2.64 -21.80
N MET A 181 18.90 -3.26 -21.09
CA MET A 181 20.08 -2.60 -20.52
C MET A 181 21.04 -2.01 -21.56
N LYS A 182 20.87 -2.33 -22.84
CA LYS A 182 21.67 -1.74 -23.92
C LYS A 182 21.33 -0.27 -24.16
N HIS A 183 20.13 0.18 -23.77
CA HIS A 183 19.72 1.58 -23.86
C HIS A 183 20.43 2.50 -22.85
N PHE A 184 21.10 1.93 -21.85
CA PHE A 184 21.79 2.68 -20.83
C PHE A 184 23.30 2.78 -21.13
N SER A 185 23.88 3.95 -20.87
CA SER A 185 25.34 4.16 -20.94
C SER A 185 26.07 3.29 -19.94
N GLU A 186 27.36 3.12 -20.12
CA GLU A 186 28.20 2.38 -19.16
C GLU A 186 28.21 3.05 -17.77
N GLU A 187 28.21 4.39 -17.74
CA GLU A 187 28.13 5.15 -16.50
C GLU A 187 26.79 4.90 -15.77
N GLU A 188 25.67 4.91 -16.47
CA GLU A 188 24.35 4.65 -15.89
C GLU A 188 24.24 3.22 -15.37
N ARG A 189 24.76 2.25 -16.12
CA ARG A 189 24.83 0.86 -15.64
C ARG A 189 25.70 0.73 -14.39
N SER A 190 26.84 1.45 -14.36
CA SER A 190 27.70 1.50 -13.18
C SER A 190 27.02 2.15 -11.98
N GLN A 191 26.32 3.26 -12.17
CA GLN A 191 25.53 3.90 -11.10
C GLN A 191 24.43 2.97 -10.57
N LEU A 192 23.71 2.28 -11.46
CA LEU A 192 22.67 1.33 -11.08
C LEU A 192 23.26 0.10 -10.34
N ALA A 193 24.45 -0.33 -10.72
CA ALA A 193 25.15 -1.43 -10.05
C ALA A 193 25.57 -1.11 -8.61
N ARG A 194 25.72 0.18 -8.26
CA ARG A 194 25.99 0.61 -6.88
C ARG A 194 24.81 0.37 -5.95
N ILE A 195 23.58 0.23 -6.48
CA ILE A 195 22.42 -0.19 -5.68
C ILE A 195 22.57 -1.70 -5.43
N SER A 196 23.16 -2.04 -4.32
CA SER A 196 23.50 -3.41 -3.92
C SER A 196 22.96 -3.72 -2.51
N TRP A 197 23.08 -4.96 -2.09
CA TRP A 197 22.63 -5.41 -0.77
C TRP A 197 23.40 -4.75 0.39
N ASP A 198 24.63 -4.32 0.11
CA ASP A 198 25.59 -3.73 1.03
C ASP A 198 25.93 -2.27 0.69
N MET A 199 25.03 -1.59 -0.06
CA MET A 199 25.21 -0.18 -0.40
C MET A 199 25.27 0.70 0.84
N ASP A 200 26.04 1.78 0.74
CA ASP A 200 26.11 2.80 1.79
C ASP A 200 24.84 3.67 1.85
N GLU A 201 24.69 4.41 2.96
CA GLU A 201 23.52 5.29 3.19
C GLU A 201 23.36 6.36 2.09
N ASN A 202 24.46 6.88 1.53
CA ASN A 202 24.39 7.92 0.50
C ASN A 202 23.83 7.36 -0.82
N VAL A 203 24.16 6.12 -1.15
CA VAL A 203 23.61 5.42 -2.31
C VAL A 203 22.13 5.11 -2.07
N ALA A 204 21.79 4.55 -0.91
CA ALA A 204 20.42 4.21 -0.56
C ALA A 204 19.50 5.44 -0.59
N VAL A 205 19.90 6.55 0.01
CA VAL A 205 19.17 7.82 0.04
C VAL A 205 18.86 8.37 -1.36
N LYS A 206 19.72 8.12 -2.34
CA LYS A 206 19.58 8.62 -3.73
C LYS A 206 18.99 7.59 -4.70
N SER A 207 18.78 6.37 -4.27
CA SER A 207 18.44 5.22 -5.13
C SER A 207 17.17 5.45 -5.94
N LEU A 208 16.07 5.89 -5.32
CA LEU A 208 14.80 6.12 -6.00
C LEU A 208 14.88 7.30 -6.98
N LYS A 209 15.63 8.37 -6.63
CA LYS A 209 15.85 9.49 -7.55
C LYS A 209 16.63 9.05 -8.79
N LEU A 210 17.70 8.27 -8.61
CA LEU A 210 18.46 7.70 -9.72
C LEU A 210 17.57 6.83 -10.60
N LEU A 211 16.77 5.93 -9.98
CA LEU A 211 15.86 5.08 -10.73
C LEU A 211 14.81 5.88 -11.50
N THR A 212 14.28 6.96 -10.92
CA THR A 212 13.36 7.89 -11.59
C THR A 212 13.99 8.48 -12.85
N GLN A 213 15.26 8.92 -12.78
CA GLN A 213 15.98 9.48 -13.93
C GLN A 213 16.17 8.46 -15.04
N LEU A 214 16.57 7.24 -14.69
CA LEU A 214 16.79 6.16 -15.64
C LEU A 214 15.48 5.72 -16.33
N LEU A 215 14.39 5.59 -15.59
CA LEU A 215 13.08 5.25 -16.12
C LEU A 215 12.51 6.35 -17.02
N TYR A 216 12.65 7.61 -16.62
CA TYR A 216 12.25 8.73 -17.46
C TYR A 216 12.98 8.72 -18.80
N ARG A 217 14.29 8.49 -18.80
CA ARG A 217 15.09 8.41 -20.02
C ARG A 217 14.68 7.23 -20.91
N TYR A 218 14.39 6.09 -20.30
CA TYR A 218 14.02 4.88 -21.02
C TYR A 218 12.62 4.96 -21.64
N TYR A 219 11.64 5.45 -20.88
CA TYR A 219 10.24 5.47 -21.30
C TYR A 219 9.75 6.81 -21.85
N GLY A 220 10.50 7.89 -21.68
CA GLY A 220 10.09 9.24 -22.06
C GLY A 220 8.94 9.80 -21.21
N LYS A 221 8.56 9.09 -20.14
CA LYS A 221 7.51 9.50 -19.21
C LYS A 221 8.04 9.53 -17.77
N LYS A 222 7.62 10.52 -17.00
CA LYS A 222 7.97 10.63 -15.58
C LYS A 222 7.37 9.45 -14.81
N PRO A 223 8.14 8.79 -13.93
CA PRO A 223 7.64 7.68 -13.13
C PRO A 223 6.67 8.11 -12.04
N ILE A 224 5.78 7.19 -11.72
CA ILE A 224 4.95 7.22 -10.50
C ILE A 224 5.67 6.44 -9.40
N ILE A 225 5.68 6.96 -8.16
CA ILE A 225 6.25 6.27 -7.00
C ILE A 225 5.13 5.89 -6.02
N LEU A 226 5.07 4.60 -5.69
CA LEU A 226 4.18 4.03 -4.70
C LEU A 226 5.00 3.51 -3.52
N LEU A 227 4.78 4.07 -2.33
CA LEU A 227 5.53 3.72 -1.12
C LEU A 227 4.56 3.21 -0.05
N ASP A 228 4.63 1.91 0.23
CA ASP A 228 3.74 1.26 1.19
C ASP A 228 4.39 1.13 2.57
N GLU A 229 3.60 1.42 3.62
CA GLU A 229 3.98 1.34 5.03
C GLU A 229 5.34 2.04 5.33
N TYR A 230 5.49 3.28 4.83
CA TYR A 230 6.73 4.05 4.96
C TYR A 230 7.14 4.32 6.41
N ASP A 231 6.19 4.28 7.32
CA ASP A 231 6.35 4.56 8.74
C ASP A 231 6.74 3.33 9.57
N THR A 232 6.65 2.12 9.01
CA THR A 232 7.02 0.88 9.73
C THR A 232 8.47 0.93 10.28
N PRO A 233 9.52 1.27 9.50
CA PRO A 233 10.88 1.37 10.05
C PRO A 233 11.00 2.42 11.15
N MET A 234 10.19 3.48 11.07
CA MET A 234 10.18 4.55 12.07
C MET A 234 9.52 4.09 13.38
N GLN A 235 8.42 3.33 13.28
CA GLN A 235 7.74 2.76 14.45
C GLN A 235 8.65 1.79 15.20
N GLU A 236 9.31 0.85 14.48
CA GLU A 236 10.26 -0.08 15.08
C GLU A 236 11.45 0.66 15.71
N ALA A 237 11.99 1.67 15.03
CA ALA A 237 13.07 2.49 15.56
C ALA A 237 12.72 3.20 16.88
N TYR A 238 11.45 3.63 17.00
CA TYR A 238 10.96 4.22 18.25
C TYR A 238 10.92 3.20 19.38
N PHE A 239 10.41 2.00 19.13
CA PHE A 239 10.30 0.94 20.14
C PHE A 239 11.67 0.40 20.58
N HIS A 240 12.64 0.34 19.67
CA HIS A 240 13.96 -0.25 19.90
C HIS A 240 15.08 0.77 20.16
N GLY A 241 14.75 2.08 20.25
CA GLY A 241 15.66 3.11 20.72
C GLY A 241 16.70 3.61 19.71
N TYR A 242 16.51 3.36 18.40
CA TYR A 242 17.39 3.89 17.34
C TYR A 242 16.71 4.95 16.45
N TRP A 243 15.68 5.63 16.99
CA TRP A 243 14.86 6.63 16.32
C TRP A 243 15.66 7.71 15.61
N ASP A 244 16.63 8.33 16.29
CA ASP A 244 17.33 9.50 15.74
C ASP A 244 18.07 9.18 14.44
N ARG A 245 18.72 8.02 14.38
CA ARG A 245 19.41 7.56 13.17
C ARG A 245 18.43 7.24 12.05
N MET A 246 17.37 6.50 12.34
CA MET A 246 16.36 6.13 11.34
C MET A 246 15.63 7.38 10.83
N ALA A 247 15.27 8.31 11.70
CA ALA A 247 14.63 9.57 11.32
C ALA A 247 15.54 10.44 10.42
N ALA A 248 16.83 10.49 10.71
CA ALA A 248 17.80 11.20 9.87
C ALA A 248 17.90 10.57 8.47
N PHE A 249 18.03 9.24 8.40
CA PHE A 249 18.05 8.50 7.15
C PHE A 249 16.74 8.70 6.35
N MET A 250 15.59 8.45 6.94
CA MET A 250 14.28 8.55 6.27
C MET A 250 14.00 9.96 5.77
N ARG A 251 14.42 10.98 6.53
CA ARG A 251 14.32 12.39 6.07
C ARG A 251 15.14 12.61 4.79
N GLY A 252 16.36 12.11 4.75
CA GLY A 252 17.22 12.18 3.55
C GLY A 252 16.61 11.43 2.38
N PHE A 253 16.16 10.21 2.61
CA PHE A 253 15.55 9.33 1.61
C PHE A 253 14.29 9.95 0.99
N LEU A 254 13.33 10.39 1.82
CA LEU A 254 12.09 11.00 1.34
C LEU A 254 12.32 12.36 0.66
N ASN A 255 13.24 13.18 1.17
CA ASN A 255 13.59 14.45 0.52
C ASN A 255 14.17 14.25 -0.87
N ASN A 256 15.08 13.29 -1.05
CA ASN A 256 15.65 13.00 -2.37
C ASN A 256 14.61 12.39 -3.32
N THR A 257 13.74 11.54 -2.79
CA THR A 257 12.73 10.85 -3.58
C THR A 257 11.65 11.81 -4.08
N PHE A 258 11.19 12.73 -3.25
CA PHE A 258 10.01 13.54 -3.54
C PHE A 258 10.30 15.04 -3.74
N LYS A 259 10.99 15.69 -2.77
CA LYS A 259 11.12 17.14 -2.78
C LYS A 259 12.10 17.67 -3.84
N THR A 260 13.18 16.94 -4.11
CA THR A 260 14.23 17.36 -5.04
C THR A 260 14.25 16.51 -6.32
N ASN A 261 13.15 15.92 -6.69
CA ASN A 261 13.02 15.04 -7.84
C ASN A 261 12.10 15.65 -8.92
N PRO A 262 12.64 16.43 -9.87
CA PRO A 262 11.82 17.12 -10.87
C PRO A 262 11.23 16.16 -11.93
N LEU A 263 11.69 14.92 -11.95
CA LEU A 263 11.23 13.89 -12.88
C LEU A 263 10.17 12.96 -12.28
N LEU A 264 9.68 13.26 -11.07
CA LEU A 264 8.54 12.58 -10.49
C LEU A 264 7.25 13.04 -11.18
N GLU A 265 6.39 12.11 -11.58
CA GLU A 265 5.04 12.41 -12.04
C GLU A 265 4.10 12.64 -10.88
N LYS A 266 3.89 11.57 -10.12
CA LYS A 266 3.09 11.58 -8.89
C LYS A 266 3.61 10.55 -7.90
N ALA A 267 3.28 10.73 -6.64
CA ALA A 267 3.57 9.74 -5.61
C ALA A 267 2.38 9.50 -4.70
N LEU A 268 2.24 8.25 -4.27
CA LEU A 268 1.27 7.84 -3.28
C LEU A 268 1.99 7.07 -2.17
N MET A 269 1.82 7.56 -0.94
CA MET A 269 2.42 6.95 0.25
C MET A 269 1.32 6.46 1.18
N THR A 270 1.58 5.34 1.86
CA THR A 270 0.71 4.82 2.93
C THR A 270 1.50 4.56 4.20
N GLY A 271 0.84 4.83 5.36
CA GLY A 271 1.37 4.61 6.70
C GLY A 271 0.28 4.49 7.76
#